data_04b1fd85ce7bf382f6396e51ed7b4680
#
_entry.id   04b1fd85ce7bf382f6396e51ed7b4680
#
_cell.length_a   1.000
_cell.length_b   1.000
_cell.length_c   1.000
_cell.angle_alpha   90.00
_cell.angle_beta   90.00
_cell.angle_gamma   90.00
#
_symmetry.space_group_name_H-M   'P 1'
#
loop_
_entity.id
_entity.type
_entity.pdbx_description
1 polymer ?
#
loop_
_entity_poly.entity_id
_entity_poly.type
_entity_poly.pdbx_seq_one_letter_code
_entity_poly.pdbx_strand_id
1 'polypeptide(L)'
;MDELTTRLYQTFQEHCRFITTPVAVRLAKEGDPTPQKARYPLAHIGNRVALCQGMTTARTLGWTMAFRKEDHACPLPRVFMGHVDPGKFLEGTLGEYYQEDPECMRTMEASYPRWPLHFYKEIWLSPANRCDFVPDLVVAYGSPAQILTLIQGANFRHGPGIRTSSTGRYGCSFWIAGVIQADECAYMVPGPGERVFAGTQDHEMSFAVPYSKFEQLMDGLRYVRSRGAYRYPVPNLSVLSEPKIPEKYHQIAPLEGAKE
;
A
#
# COMPACT_ATOMS: atom_id res chain seq x y z
N MET A 1 -17.67 -6.43 -10.84
CA MET A 1 -16.36 -5.76 -10.62
C MET A 1 -16.50 -4.31 -11.00
N ASP A 2 -15.91 -3.42 -10.21
CA ASP A 2 -15.82 -2.01 -10.57
C ASP A 2 -14.87 -1.83 -11.76
N GLU A 3 -15.36 -1.18 -12.83
CA GLU A 3 -14.62 -1.04 -14.10
C GLU A 3 -13.35 -0.19 -13.91
N LEU A 4 -13.43 0.89 -13.14
CA LEU A 4 -12.32 1.79 -12.93
C LEU A 4 -11.19 1.12 -12.13
N THR A 5 -11.54 0.32 -11.11
CA THR A 5 -10.57 -0.49 -10.34
C THR A 5 -9.90 -1.55 -11.22
N THR A 6 -10.65 -2.17 -12.13
CA THR A 6 -10.10 -3.13 -13.09
C THR A 6 -9.09 -2.47 -14.04
N ARG A 7 -9.41 -1.29 -14.56
CA ARG A 7 -8.50 -0.51 -15.43
C ARG A 7 -7.23 -0.08 -14.68
N LEU A 8 -7.36 0.34 -13.42
CA LEU A 8 -6.21 0.67 -12.58
C LEU A 8 -5.31 -0.54 -12.39
N TYR A 9 -5.88 -1.70 -12.05
CA TYR A 9 -5.12 -2.94 -11.90
C TYR A 9 -4.36 -3.29 -13.19
N GLN A 10 -4.99 -3.24 -14.35
CA GLN A 10 -4.36 -3.50 -15.66
C GLN A 10 -3.21 -2.53 -15.92
N THR A 11 -3.41 -1.23 -15.62
CA THR A 11 -2.38 -0.21 -15.75
C THR A 11 -1.19 -0.50 -14.83
N PHE A 12 -1.43 -0.95 -13.59
CA PHE A 12 -0.37 -1.36 -12.68
C PHE A 12 0.40 -2.57 -13.19
N GLN A 13 -0.27 -3.55 -13.80
CA GLN A 13 0.41 -4.70 -14.42
C GLN A 13 1.30 -4.26 -15.60
N GLU A 14 0.83 -3.32 -16.40
CA GLU A 14 1.59 -2.81 -17.54
C GLU A 14 2.82 -2.00 -17.12
N HIS A 15 2.67 -1.12 -16.12
CA HIS A 15 3.68 -0.12 -15.78
C HIS A 15 4.55 -0.50 -14.59
N CYS A 16 4.06 -1.28 -13.63
CA CYS A 16 4.77 -1.57 -12.39
C CYS A 16 5.10 -3.04 -12.19
N ARG A 17 4.24 -3.96 -12.65
CA ARG A 17 4.41 -5.42 -12.50
C ARG A 17 4.68 -5.84 -11.06
N PHE A 18 3.76 -5.49 -10.18
CA PHE A 18 3.84 -5.89 -8.77
C PHE A 18 3.86 -7.41 -8.62
N ILE A 19 4.67 -7.91 -7.69
CA ILE A 19 4.76 -9.34 -7.37
C ILE A 19 3.47 -9.81 -6.71
N THR A 20 2.88 -8.98 -5.85
CA THR A 20 1.61 -9.25 -5.19
C THR A 20 0.49 -8.39 -5.76
N THR A 21 -0.73 -8.86 -5.68
CA THR A 21 -1.89 -8.12 -6.20
C THR A 21 -2.17 -6.86 -5.35
N PRO A 22 -2.31 -5.67 -5.94
CA PRO A 22 -2.81 -4.50 -5.22
C PRO A 22 -4.16 -4.78 -4.55
N VAL A 23 -4.39 -4.19 -3.39
CA VAL A 23 -5.59 -4.45 -2.57
C VAL A 23 -6.53 -3.26 -2.61
N ALA A 24 -7.75 -3.50 -3.05
CA ALA A 24 -8.86 -2.58 -2.96
C ALA A 24 -9.41 -2.57 -1.53
N VAL A 25 -9.59 -1.39 -0.96
CA VAL A 25 -10.06 -1.17 0.42
C VAL A 25 -11.33 -0.37 0.42
N ARG A 26 -12.33 -0.82 1.18
CA ARG A 26 -13.59 -0.11 1.42
C ARG A 26 -13.86 -0.01 2.90
N LEU A 27 -14.22 1.17 3.37
CA LEU A 27 -14.75 1.41 4.70
C LEU A 27 -16.27 1.42 4.61
N ALA A 28 -16.88 0.33 5.04
CA ALA A 28 -18.31 0.11 4.89
C ALA A 28 -19.12 0.72 6.05
N LYS A 29 -20.24 1.34 5.68
CA LYS A 29 -21.24 1.86 6.61
C LYS A 29 -22.36 0.87 6.85
N GLU A 30 -23.25 1.17 7.78
CA GLU A 30 -24.47 0.42 7.98
C GLU A 30 -25.31 0.42 6.70
N GLY A 31 -25.75 -0.77 6.25
CA GLY A 31 -26.53 -0.94 5.03
C GLY A 31 -25.74 -1.14 3.74
N ASP A 32 -24.41 -0.98 3.75
CA ASP A 32 -23.59 -1.30 2.58
C ASP A 32 -23.66 -2.82 2.29
N PRO A 33 -23.86 -3.24 1.02
CA PRO A 33 -23.96 -4.65 0.67
C PRO A 33 -22.61 -5.36 0.83
N THR A 34 -22.56 -6.34 1.71
CA THR A 34 -21.34 -7.15 1.97
C THR A 34 -20.86 -7.84 0.68
N PRO A 35 -19.55 -7.85 0.39
CA PRO A 35 -19.00 -8.55 -0.75
C PRO A 35 -19.33 -10.04 -0.74
N GLN A 36 -19.69 -10.62 -1.90
CA GLN A 36 -20.21 -11.99 -1.98
C GLN A 36 -19.28 -13.07 -1.41
N LYS A 37 -17.96 -12.85 -1.51
CA LYS A 37 -16.92 -13.80 -1.08
C LYS A 37 -16.17 -13.32 0.16
N ALA A 38 -16.76 -12.40 0.93
CA ALA A 38 -16.15 -11.86 2.13
C ALA A 38 -15.90 -12.93 3.20
N ARG A 39 -14.67 -13.00 3.69
CA ARG A 39 -14.26 -13.90 4.78
C ARG A 39 -13.97 -13.08 6.03
N TYR A 40 -14.75 -13.33 7.07
CA TYR A 40 -14.56 -12.72 8.38
C TYR A 40 -13.60 -13.58 9.20
N PRO A 41 -12.54 -13.01 9.82
CA PRO A 41 -11.54 -13.76 10.57
C PRO A 41 -12.13 -14.74 11.60
N LEU A 42 -12.95 -14.28 12.52
CA LEU A 42 -13.52 -15.15 13.55
C LEU A 42 -14.43 -16.24 12.96
N ALA A 43 -15.26 -15.91 11.98
CA ALA A 43 -16.23 -16.85 11.42
C ALA A 43 -15.61 -17.88 10.46
N HIS A 44 -14.55 -17.53 9.71
CA HIS A 44 -14.02 -18.35 8.64
C HIS A 44 -12.60 -18.89 8.90
N ILE A 45 -11.85 -18.27 9.82
CA ILE A 45 -10.50 -18.69 10.20
C ILE A 45 -10.48 -19.24 11.63
N GLY A 46 -11.48 -18.86 12.46
CA GLY A 46 -11.60 -19.26 13.86
C GLY A 46 -10.77 -18.41 14.82
N ASN A 47 -10.04 -17.42 14.34
CA ASN A 47 -9.18 -16.55 15.13
C ASN A 47 -9.28 -15.09 14.68
N ARG A 48 -9.01 -14.14 15.60
CA ARG A 48 -8.77 -12.76 15.25
C ARG A 48 -7.46 -12.64 14.51
N VAL A 49 -7.40 -11.70 13.53
CA VAL A 49 -6.16 -11.39 12.82
C VAL A 49 -5.91 -9.88 12.80
N ALA A 50 -4.67 -9.47 12.63
CA ALA A 50 -4.35 -8.05 12.44
C ALA A 50 -4.78 -7.60 11.04
N LEU A 51 -5.15 -6.34 10.88
CA LEU A 51 -5.55 -5.79 9.58
C LEU A 51 -4.45 -5.96 8.52
N CYS A 52 -3.19 -5.77 8.89
CA CYS A 52 -2.06 -6.01 8.00
C CYS A 52 -1.94 -7.48 7.55
N GLN A 53 -2.30 -8.45 8.39
CA GLN A 53 -2.41 -9.86 7.98
C GLN A 53 -3.55 -10.04 6.96
N GLY A 54 -4.68 -9.36 7.14
CA GLY A 54 -5.75 -9.33 6.14
C GLY A 54 -5.29 -8.75 4.80
N MET A 55 -4.49 -7.67 4.83
CA MET A 55 -3.87 -7.11 3.62
C MET A 55 -2.98 -8.13 2.91
N THR A 56 -2.11 -8.82 3.65
CA THR A 56 -1.26 -9.87 3.07
C THR A 56 -2.08 -11.04 2.54
N THR A 57 -3.12 -11.47 3.27
CA THR A 57 -4.04 -12.52 2.81
C THR A 57 -4.71 -12.12 1.48
N ALA A 58 -5.16 -10.88 1.36
CA ALA A 58 -5.75 -10.39 0.12
C ALA A 58 -4.74 -10.33 -1.03
N ARG A 59 -3.56 -9.73 -0.80
CA ARG A 59 -2.56 -9.52 -1.86
C ARG A 59 -1.84 -10.79 -2.32
N THR A 60 -1.70 -11.80 -1.46
CA THR A 60 -0.94 -13.02 -1.75
C THR A 60 -1.80 -14.25 -2.00
N LEU A 61 -2.86 -14.45 -1.20
CA LEU A 61 -3.77 -15.60 -1.33
C LEU A 61 -5.00 -15.29 -2.18
N GLY A 62 -5.24 -14.03 -2.52
CA GLY A 62 -6.35 -13.63 -3.36
C GLY A 62 -7.71 -13.70 -2.67
N TRP A 63 -7.76 -13.59 -1.33
CA TRP A 63 -9.01 -13.65 -0.57
C TRP A 63 -9.61 -12.25 -0.39
N THR A 64 -10.94 -12.16 -0.47
CA THR A 64 -11.67 -11.00 0.02
C THR A 64 -11.88 -11.15 1.52
N MET A 65 -11.34 -10.23 2.31
CA MET A 65 -11.44 -10.20 3.76
C MET A 65 -12.37 -9.08 4.21
N ALA A 66 -13.20 -9.34 5.21
CA ALA A 66 -14.02 -8.33 5.86
C ALA A 66 -13.77 -8.36 7.37
N PHE A 67 -13.64 -7.20 7.97
CA PHE A 67 -13.36 -7.05 9.39
C PHE A 67 -14.43 -6.22 10.07
N ARG A 68 -15.10 -6.80 11.04
CA ARG A 68 -15.90 -6.10 12.04
C ARG A 68 -15.02 -5.73 13.23
N LYS A 69 -15.57 -4.97 14.16
CA LYS A 69 -14.91 -4.60 15.42
C LYS A 69 -14.24 -5.78 16.14
N GLU A 70 -14.94 -6.91 16.21
CA GLU A 70 -14.50 -8.12 16.92
C GLU A 70 -13.44 -8.94 16.19
N ASP A 71 -13.29 -8.78 14.88
CA ASP A 71 -12.37 -9.57 14.06
C ASP A 71 -10.91 -9.14 14.20
N HIS A 72 -10.66 -7.91 14.69
CA HIS A 72 -9.33 -7.35 14.82
C HIS A 72 -8.55 -7.87 16.02
N ALA A 73 -7.39 -8.50 15.79
CA ALA A 73 -6.42 -8.83 16.82
C ALA A 73 -5.64 -7.59 17.29
N CYS A 74 -5.32 -6.67 16.36
CA CYS A 74 -4.67 -5.40 16.66
C CYS A 74 -5.71 -4.33 17.07
N PRO A 75 -5.51 -3.57 18.15
CA PRO A 75 -6.47 -2.56 18.58
C PRO A 75 -6.52 -1.32 17.67
N LEU A 76 -5.45 -1.02 16.95
CA LEU A 76 -5.32 0.24 16.20
C LEU A 76 -6.35 0.42 15.08
N PRO A 77 -6.66 -0.60 14.25
CA PRO A 77 -7.76 -0.47 13.29
C PRO A 77 -9.09 -0.14 13.97
N ARG A 78 -9.32 -0.65 15.17
CA ARG A 78 -10.53 -0.34 15.95
C ARG A 78 -10.59 1.12 16.38
N VAL A 79 -9.42 1.73 16.65
CA VAL A 79 -9.30 3.16 17.02
C VAL A 79 -9.56 4.04 15.79
N PHE A 80 -8.83 3.86 14.70
CA PHE A 80 -8.96 4.76 13.56
C PHE A 80 -10.30 4.62 12.83
N MET A 81 -10.91 3.43 12.87
CA MET A 81 -12.26 3.17 12.34
C MET A 81 -13.39 3.76 13.19
N GLY A 82 -13.10 4.24 14.39
CA GLY A 82 -14.13 4.67 15.33
C GLY A 82 -14.93 3.51 15.97
N HIS A 83 -14.38 2.31 16.05
CA HIS A 83 -15.01 1.16 16.69
C HIS A 83 -14.89 1.17 18.22
N VAL A 84 -13.93 1.92 18.76
CA VAL A 84 -13.68 2.04 20.19
C VAL A 84 -13.30 3.49 20.51
N ASP A 85 -13.58 3.88 21.75
CA ASP A 85 -13.15 5.17 22.28
C ASP A 85 -11.62 5.27 22.24
N PRO A 86 -11.05 6.34 21.67
CA PRO A 86 -9.61 6.53 21.57
C PRO A 86 -8.94 7.00 22.89
N GLY A 87 -9.68 7.20 23.97
CA GLY A 87 -9.19 7.88 25.18
C GLY A 87 -7.82 7.38 25.65
N LYS A 88 -7.71 6.09 26.00
CA LYS A 88 -6.41 5.51 26.44
C LYS A 88 -5.32 5.59 25.38
N PHE A 89 -5.68 5.49 24.10
CA PHE A 89 -4.72 5.68 23.01
C PHE A 89 -4.19 7.11 23.02
N LEU A 90 -5.06 8.13 23.17
CA LEU A 90 -4.68 9.54 23.19
C LEU A 90 -3.90 9.96 24.46
N GLU A 91 -3.93 9.16 25.52
CA GLU A 91 -3.08 9.33 26.70
C GLU A 91 -1.60 8.98 26.43
N GLY A 92 -1.27 8.43 25.25
CA GLY A 92 0.08 8.04 24.87
C GLY A 92 0.49 6.65 25.36
N THR A 93 -0.46 5.80 25.77
CA THR A 93 -0.20 4.47 26.39
C THR A 93 0.74 3.57 25.58
N LEU A 94 0.73 3.65 24.25
CA LEU A 94 1.61 2.85 23.39
C LEU A 94 2.89 3.59 23.00
N GLY A 95 2.98 4.88 23.34
CA GLY A 95 4.13 5.71 22.99
C GLY A 95 5.40 5.31 23.71
N GLU A 96 5.32 4.79 24.95
CA GLU A 96 6.46 4.40 25.78
C GLU A 96 7.42 3.39 25.15
N TYR A 97 6.96 2.60 24.18
CA TYR A 97 7.82 1.71 23.41
C TYR A 97 8.70 2.42 22.36
N TYR A 98 8.44 3.70 22.08
CA TYR A 98 9.03 4.43 20.98
C TYR A 98 9.56 5.81 21.34
N GLN A 99 9.10 6.37 22.45
CA GLN A 99 9.41 7.73 22.88
C GLN A 99 9.58 7.78 24.38
N GLU A 100 10.52 8.58 24.83
CA GLU A 100 10.83 8.76 26.25
C GLU A 100 9.91 9.81 26.90
N ASP A 101 9.60 10.89 26.16
CA ASP A 101 8.80 11.99 26.68
C ASP A 101 7.29 11.75 26.53
N PRO A 102 6.51 11.77 27.65
CA PRO A 102 5.07 11.58 27.64
C PRO A 102 4.30 12.62 26.79
N GLU A 103 4.78 13.86 26.70
CA GLU A 103 4.13 14.88 25.86
C GLU A 103 4.31 14.56 24.38
N CYS A 104 5.52 14.13 23.98
CA CYS A 104 5.76 13.64 22.63
C CYS A 104 4.88 12.43 22.30
N MET A 105 4.66 11.52 23.26
CA MET A 105 3.77 10.36 23.07
C MET A 105 2.34 10.82 22.75
N ARG A 106 1.77 11.70 23.59
CA ARG A 106 0.41 12.23 23.40
C ARG A 106 0.26 12.98 22.08
N THR A 107 1.21 13.85 21.77
CA THR A 107 1.20 14.63 20.53
C THR A 107 1.24 13.74 19.30
N MET A 108 2.06 12.69 19.32
CA MET A 108 2.12 11.73 18.23
C MET A 108 0.82 10.92 18.11
N GLU A 109 0.30 10.37 19.21
CA GLU A 109 -0.96 9.62 19.19
C GLU A 109 -2.14 10.49 18.71
N ALA A 110 -2.17 11.77 19.09
CA ALA A 110 -3.17 12.73 18.64
C ALA A 110 -3.10 13.00 17.12
N SER A 111 -1.93 12.90 16.51
CA SER A 111 -1.70 13.15 15.08
C SER A 111 -2.23 12.07 14.14
N TYR A 112 -2.55 10.87 14.65
CA TYR A 112 -3.03 9.77 13.81
C TYR A 112 -4.42 10.05 13.24
N PRO A 113 -4.59 9.95 11.91
CA PRO A 113 -5.89 10.08 11.27
C PRO A 113 -6.89 9.03 11.78
N ARG A 114 -8.08 9.47 12.14
CA ARG A 114 -9.15 8.60 12.66
C ARG A 114 -10.54 9.20 12.41
N TRP A 115 -11.55 8.36 12.49
CA TRP A 115 -12.95 8.79 12.39
C TRP A 115 -13.62 8.86 13.76
N PRO A 116 -14.75 9.61 13.86
CA PRO A 116 -15.60 9.60 15.04
C PRO A 116 -16.11 8.19 15.38
N LEU A 117 -16.53 7.99 16.64
CA LEU A 117 -17.14 6.73 17.07
C LEU A 117 -18.34 6.35 16.18
N HIS A 118 -18.42 5.08 15.87
CA HIS A 118 -19.50 4.47 15.08
C HIS A 118 -19.67 5.01 13.65
N PHE A 119 -18.64 5.65 13.09
CA PHE A 119 -18.73 6.19 11.74
C PHE A 119 -18.70 5.11 10.66
N TYR A 120 -17.83 4.10 10.83
CA TYR A 120 -17.78 2.92 9.96
C TYR A 120 -18.07 1.63 10.74
N LYS A 121 -18.65 0.65 10.06
CA LYS A 121 -19.01 -0.64 10.63
C LYS A 121 -17.97 -1.72 10.35
N GLU A 122 -17.49 -1.76 9.12
CA GLU A 122 -16.57 -2.79 8.63
C GLU A 122 -15.49 -2.19 7.76
N ILE A 123 -14.39 -2.93 7.59
CA ILE A 123 -13.42 -2.67 6.53
C ILE A 123 -13.33 -3.91 5.64
N TRP A 124 -13.40 -3.70 4.34
CA TRP A 124 -13.28 -4.75 3.33
C TRP A 124 -11.98 -4.59 2.56
N LEU A 125 -11.31 -5.72 2.34
CA LEU A 125 -10.05 -5.84 1.63
C LEU A 125 -10.24 -6.87 0.53
N SER A 126 -10.03 -6.50 -0.73
CA SER A 126 -10.14 -7.43 -1.85
C SER A 126 -8.96 -7.25 -2.80
N PRO A 127 -8.46 -8.33 -3.43
CA PRO A 127 -7.55 -8.17 -4.56
C PRO A 127 -8.20 -7.27 -5.63
N ALA A 128 -7.49 -6.26 -6.11
CA ALA A 128 -8.04 -5.27 -7.04
C ALA A 128 -8.58 -5.90 -8.35
N ASN A 129 -8.02 -7.04 -8.77
CA ASN A 129 -8.47 -7.79 -9.94
C ASN A 129 -9.75 -8.63 -9.73
N ARG A 130 -10.29 -8.65 -8.51
CA ARG A 130 -11.48 -9.45 -8.14
C ARG A 130 -12.46 -8.65 -7.27
N CYS A 131 -12.24 -7.34 -7.17
CA CYS A 131 -13.05 -6.46 -6.34
C CYS A 131 -14.49 -6.37 -6.91
N ASP A 132 -15.48 -6.71 -6.11
CA ASP A 132 -16.90 -6.67 -6.44
C ASP A 132 -17.65 -5.48 -5.79
N PHE A 133 -16.91 -4.53 -5.26
CA PHE A 133 -17.39 -3.27 -4.69
C PHE A 133 -16.60 -2.08 -5.23
N VAL A 134 -17.13 -0.87 -5.11
CA VAL A 134 -16.40 0.38 -5.38
C VAL A 134 -15.50 0.66 -4.17
N PRO A 135 -14.17 0.66 -4.31
CA PRO A 135 -13.29 0.89 -3.17
C PRO A 135 -13.19 2.38 -2.84
N ASP A 136 -12.77 2.69 -1.61
CA ASP A 136 -12.37 4.06 -1.24
C ASP A 136 -10.94 4.35 -1.70
N LEU A 137 -10.08 3.32 -1.70
CA LEU A 137 -8.70 3.41 -2.17
C LEU A 137 -8.16 2.04 -2.62
N VAL A 138 -7.00 2.07 -3.31
CA VAL A 138 -6.19 0.88 -3.59
C VAL A 138 -4.81 1.05 -2.99
N VAL A 139 -4.31 -0.02 -2.34
CA VAL A 139 -2.95 -0.10 -1.80
C VAL A 139 -2.12 -1.09 -2.61
N ALA A 140 -0.96 -0.66 -3.08
CA ALA A 140 0.03 -1.51 -3.73
C ALA A 140 1.28 -1.64 -2.85
N TYR A 141 1.85 -2.84 -2.80
CA TYR A 141 3.15 -3.10 -2.19
C TYR A 141 4.16 -3.43 -3.27
N GLY A 142 5.34 -2.83 -3.18
CA GLY A 142 6.37 -3.04 -4.19
C GLY A 142 7.74 -2.54 -3.75
N SER A 143 8.73 -2.76 -4.60
CA SER A 143 10.08 -2.23 -4.40
C SER A 143 10.10 -0.70 -4.50
N PRO A 144 11.12 -0.02 -3.94
CA PRO A 144 11.27 1.43 -4.08
C PRO A 144 11.19 1.91 -5.53
N ALA A 145 11.71 1.15 -6.49
CA ALA A 145 11.65 1.49 -7.91
C ALA A 145 10.22 1.46 -8.48
N GLN A 146 9.41 0.49 -8.05
CA GLN A 146 7.98 0.43 -8.42
C GLN A 146 7.19 1.58 -7.79
N ILE A 147 7.45 1.89 -6.53
CA ILE A 147 6.81 3.01 -5.83
C ILE A 147 7.23 4.35 -6.43
N LEU A 148 8.50 4.52 -6.82
CA LEU A 148 8.96 5.72 -7.54
C LEU A 148 8.15 5.95 -8.83
N THR A 149 7.86 4.88 -9.58
CA THR A 149 7.02 4.97 -10.79
C THR A 149 5.62 5.51 -10.47
N LEU A 150 5.00 5.02 -9.38
CA LEU A 150 3.69 5.51 -8.93
C LEU A 150 3.74 6.97 -8.49
N ILE A 151 4.78 7.37 -7.75
CA ILE A 151 4.99 8.76 -7.32
C ILE A 151 5.09 9.68 -8.54
N GLN A 152 5.86 9.31 -9.55
CA GLN A 152 5.98 10.08 -10.79
C GLN A 152 4.64 10.19 -11.53
N GLY A 153 3.90 9.09 -11.63
CA GLY A 153 2.56 9.09 -12.22
C GLY A 153 1.58 9.97 -11.46
N ALA A 154 1.56 9.90 -10.15
CA ALA A 154 0.65 10.70 -9.32
C ALA A 154 0.96 12.21 -9.40
N ASN A 155 2.24 12.57 -9.53
CA ASN A 155 2.67 13.97 -9.64
C ASN A 155 2.48 14.59 -11.04
N PHE A 156 2.01 13.83 -12.01
CA PHE A 156 1.86 14.26 -13.40
C PHE A 156 1.13 15.61 -13.58
N ARG A 157 0.10 15.88 -12.76
CA ARG A 157 -0.66 17.14 -12.74
C ARG A 157 -0.67 17.80 -11.36
N HIS A 158 0.27 17.43 -10.51
CA HIS A 158 0.30 17.86 -9.11
C HIS A 158 1.61 18.58 -8.81
N GLY A 159 1.57 19.90 -8.61
CA GLY A 159 2.74 20.74 -8.47
C GLY A 159 3.61 20.50 -7.22
N PRO A 160 3.03 20.39 -6.00
CA PRO A 160 3.84 20.38 -4.78
C PRO A 160 4.46 19.01 -4.42
N GLY A 161 4.20 17.97 -5.21
CA GLY A 161 4.62 16.61 -4.90
C GLY A 161 3.75 15.94 -3.83
N ILE A 162 3.92 14.62 -3.65
CA ILE A 162 3.19 13.85 -2.64
C ILE A 162 3.80 14.12 -1.27
N ARG A 163 2.97 14.55 -0.33
CA ARG A 163 3.33 14.66 1.08
C ARG A 163 2.81 13.44 1.83
N THR A 164 3.70 12.78 2.58
CA THR A 164 3.31 11.65 3.41
C THR A 164 3.78 11.86 4.84
N SER A 165 2.97 11.46 5.79
CA SER A 165 3.35 11.41 7.19
C SER A 165 3.71 9.99 7.57
N SER A 166 4.80 9.80 8.28
CA SER A 166 5.22 8.50 8.80
C SER A 166 5.80 8.67 10.19
N THR A 167 5.30 7.86 11.11
CA THR A 167 5.79 7.81 12.49
C THR A 167 6.64 6.57 12.75
N GLY A 168 6.90 5.76 11.71
CA GLY A 168 7.56 4.47 11.83
C GLY A 168 6.69 3.38 12.47
N ARG A 169 5.43 3.67 12.77
CA ARG A 169 4.45 2.75 13.37
C ARG A 169 3.04 3.08 12.89
N TYR A 170 2.10 2.15 13.05
CA TYR A 170 0.66 2.33 12.76
C TYR A 170 0.35 2.80 11.33
N GLY A 171 1.10 2.29 10.36
CA GLY A 171 0.95 2.66 8.95
C GLY A 171 -0.49 2.61 8.44
N CYS A 172 -1.28 1.62 8.90
CA CYS A 172 -2.67 1.45 8.47
C CYS A 172 -3.58 2.66 8.71
N SER A 173 -3.34 3.47 9.75
CA SER A 173 -4.06 4.72 9.94
C SER A 173 -3.72 5.73 8.85
N PHE A 174 -2.45 5.88 8.49
CA PHE A 174 -2.01 6.86 7.49
C PHE A 174 -2.39 6.47 6.07
N TRP A 175 -2.17 5.21 5.66
CA TRP A 175 -2.48 4.80 4.28
C TRP A 175 -3.96 4.46 4.06
N ILE A 176 -4.79 4.30 5.11
CA ILE A 176 -6.25 4.21 4.97
C ILE A 176 -6.90 5.56 5.33
N ALA A 177 -6.90 5.89 6.62
CA ALA A 177 -7.63 7.06 7.10
C ALA A 177 -7.04 8.37 6.55
N GLY A 178 -5.72 8.50 6.57
CA GLY A 178 -5.04 9.68 6.06
C GLY A 178 -5.29 9.91 4.58
N VAL A 179 -5.20 8.87 3.77
CA VAL A 179 -5.42 8.95 2.31
C VAL A 179 -6.86 9.32 1.99
N ILE A 180 -7.83 8.69 2.65
CA ILE A 180 -9.26 8.99 2.39
C ILE A 180 -9.62 10.41 2.85
N GLN A 181 -9.15 10.83 4.03
CA GLN A 181 -9.46 12.15 4.59
C GLN A 181 -8.81 13.30 3.80
N ALA A 182 -7.57 13.09 3.32
CA ALA A 182 -6.87 14.08 2.51
C ALA A 182 -7.29 14.07 1.04
N ASP A 183 -7.88 13.00 0.57
CA ASP A 183 -8.13 12.73 -0.86
C ASP A 183 -6.85 12.85 -1.70
N GLU A 184 -5.71 12.37 -1.15
CA GLU A 184 -4.39 12.48 -1.76
C GLU A 184 -3.67 11.12 -1.72
N CYS A 185 -2.82 10.86 -2.73
CA CYS A 185 -1.94 9.70 -2.71
C CYS A 185 -0.93 9.78 -1.57
N ALA A 186 -0.56 8.62 -1.02
CA ALA A 186 0.51 8.52 -0.04
C ALA A 186 1.41 7.31 -0.32
N TYR A 187 2.67 7.41 0.05
CA TYR A 187 3.59 6.28 0.07
C TYR A 187 4.24 6.18 1.44
N MET A 188 4.64 4.98 1.84
CA MET A 188 5.30 4.82 3.13
C MET A 188 6.15 3.56 3.22
N VAL A 189 7.01 3.57 4.22
CA VAL A 189 7.74 2.38 4.67
C VAL A 189 6.81 1.59 5.60
N PRO A 190 6.54 0.31 5.32
CA PRO A 190 5.73 -0.55 6.19
C PRO A 190 6.28 -0.61 7.61
N GLY A 191 5.38 -0.51 8.58
CA GLY A 191 5.75 -0.48 9.99
C GLY A 191 6.08 -1.87 10.58
N PRO A 192 6.50 -1.92 11.86
CA PRO A 192 6.88 -3.17 12.53
C PRO A 192 5.78 -4.24 12.48
N GLY A 193 4.52 -3.86 12.69
CA GLY A 193 3.40 -4.80 12.65
C GLY A 193 3.19 -5.44 11.29
N GLU A 194 3.39 -4.70 10.21
CA GLU A 194 3.28 -5.23 8.85
C GLU A 194 4.41 -6.21 8.55
N ARG A 195 5.62 -5.98 9.07
CA ARG A 195 6.77 -6.87 8.89
C ARG A 195 6.66 -8.11 9.77
N VAL A 196 6.42 -7.95 11.07
CA VAL A 196 6.41 -9.05 12.04
C VAL A 196 5.18 -9.93 11.91
N PHE A 197 3.97 -9.34 11.76
CA PHE A 197 2.72 -10.11 11.72
C PHE A 197 2.31 -10.50 10.32
N ALA A 198 2.58 -9.66 9.33
CA ALA A 198 2.06 -9.80 7.98
C ALA A 198 3.12 -10.19 6.94
N GLY A 199 4.37 -10.34 7.33
CA GLY A 199 5.43 -10.81 6.46
C GLY A 199 5.79 -9.86 5.31
N THR A 200 5.51 -8.56 5.46
CA THR A 200 5.97 -7.55 4.51
C THR A 200 7.49 -7.52 4.50
N GLN A 201 8.09 -7.64 3.32
CA GLN A 201 9.53 -7.82 3.17
C GLN A 201 10.30 -6.50 3.37
N ASP A 202 11.59 -6.59 3.76
CA ASP A 202 12.42 -5.42 4.06
C ASP A 202 12.58 -4.46 2.89
N HIS A 203 12.54 -4.97 1.67
CA HIS A 203 12.64 -4.20 0.44
C HIS A 203 11.30 -3.67 -0.08
N GLU A 204 10.18 -3.97 0.59
CA GLU A 204 8.86 -3.48 0.18
C GLU A 204 8.56 -2.10 0.78
N MET A 205 7.94 -1.27 -0.03
CA MET A 205 7.24 -0.05 0.34
C MET A 205 5.76 -0.19 -0.03
N SER A 206 4.91 0.65 0.51
CA SER A 206 3.50 0.73 0.13
C SER A 206 3.17 2.06 -0.53
N PHE A 207 2.18 2.04 -1.42
CA PHE A 207 1.59 3.21 -2.05
C PHE A 207 0.07 3.07 -2.01
N ALA A 208 -0.61 4.11 -1.55
CA ALA A 208 -2.05 4.17 -1.48
C ALA A 208 -2.57 5.28 -2.39
N VAL A 209 -3.59 4.98 -3.19
CA VAL A 209 -4.26 5.92 -4.09
C VAL A 209 -5.75 5.93 -3.79
N PRO A 210 -6.38 7.10 -3.50
CA PRO A 210 -7.82 7.20 -3.31
C PRO A 210 -8.55 7.04 -4.64
N TYR A 211 -9.78 6.55 -4.61
CA TYR A 211 -10.59 6.25 -5.79
C TYR A 211 -10.71 7.44 -6.76
N SER A 212 -10.86 8.64 -6.23
CA SER A 212 -10.95 9.90 -7.01
C SER A 212 -9.71 10.19 -7.88
N LYS A 213 -8.56 9.62 -7.55
CA LYS A 213 -7.28 9.85 -8.24
C LYS A 213 -6.90 8.73 -9.21
N PHE A 214 -7.73 7.69 -9.38
CA PHE A 214 -7.40 6.54 -10.23
C PHE A 214 -7.12 6.94 -11.68
N GLU A 215 -7.99 7.74 -12.29
CA GLU A 215 -7.80 8.19 -13.67
C GLU A 215 -6.55 9.07 -13.82
N GLN A 216 -6.38 10.03 -12.91
CA GLN A 216 -5.20 10.89 -12.91
C GLN A 216 -3.91 10.08 -12.81
N LEU A 217 -3.83 9.08 -11.93
CA LEU A 217 -2.67 8.22 -11.77
C LEU A 217 -2.40 7.40 -13.05
N MET A 218 -3.44 6.81 -13.64
CA MET A 218 -3.30 6.03 -14.88
C MET A 218 -2.80 6.89 -16.04
N ASP A 219 -3.33 8.10 -16.20
CA ASP A 219 -2.88 9.06 -17.21
C ASP A 219 -1.44 9.45 -16.99
N GLY A 220 -1.07 9.71 -15.73
CA GLY A 220 0.30 10.07 -15.36
C GLY A 220 1.31 8.98 -15.66
N LEU A 221 0.98 7.71 -15.35
CA LEU A 221 1.84 6.57 -15.66
C LEU A 221 2.08 6.43 -17.17
N ARG A 222 1.04 6.57 -17.99
CA ARG A 222 1.16 6.55 -19.46
C ARG A 222 1.99 7.71 -19.97
N TYR A 223 1.78 8.92 -19.44
CA TYR A 223 2.51 10.11 -19.85
C TYR A 223 4.01 10.01 -19.53
N VAL A 224 4.38 9.70 -18.29
CA VAL A 224 5.78 9.57 -17.87
C VAL A 224 6.49 8.52 -18.71
N ARG A 225 5.85 7.38 -18.97
CA ARG A 225 6.39 6.33 -19.84
C ARG A 225 6.60 6.81 -21.27
N SER A 226 5.65 7.55 -21.85
CA SER A 226 5.75 8.04 -23.22
C SER A 226 6.90 9.03 -23.42
N ARG A 227 7.30 9.74 -22.36
CA ARG A 227 8.43 10.69 -22.38
C ARG A 227 9.80 10.02 -22.20
N GLY A 228 9.84 8.74 -21.83
CA GLY A 228 11.08 8.00 -21.65
C GLY A 228 11.93 8.46 -20.46
N ALA A 229 11.37 9.29 -19.57
CA ALA A 229 12.07 9.80 -18.40
C ALA A 229 12.47 8.70 -17.41
N TYR A 230 11.62 7.67 -17.27
CA TYR A 230 11.88 6.51 -16.45
C TYR A 230 11.14 5.29 -17.03
N ARG A 231 11.82 4.16 -17.14
CA ARG A 231 11.25 2.92 -17.64
C ARG A 231 11.36 1.84 -16.58
N TYR A 232 10.25 1.58 -15.91
CA TYR A 232 10.15 0.41 -15.04
C TYR A 232 9.18 -0.61 -15.69
N PRO A 233 9.42 -1.90 -15.60
CA PRO A 233 10.67 -2.48 -15.09
C PRO A 233 11.84 -2.05 -15.96
N VAL A 234 12.91 -1.61 -15.31
CA VAL A 234 14.19 -1.40 -16.00
C VAL A 234 14.50 -2.73 -16.67
N PRO A 235 14.65 -2.80 -18.00
CA PRO A 235 15.15 -4.02 -18.60
C PRO A 235 16.49 -4.30 -17.90
N ASN A 236 16.59 -5.40 -17.19
CA ASN A 236 17.89 -5.89 -16.65
C ASN A 236 18.89 -6.22 -17.77
N LEU A 237 18.50 -5.99 -18.97
CA LEU A 237 19.23 -5.96 -20.17
C LEU A 237 19.35 -4.50 -20.65
N SER A 238 20.09 -3.65 -19.94
CA SER A 238 20.95 -2.81 -20.71
C SER A 238 21.99 -3.79 -21.26
N VAL A 239 21.70 -4.36 -22.41
CA VAL A 239 22.74 -4.88 -23.25
C VAL A 239 23.58 -3.66 -23.57
N LEU A 240 24.58 -3.40 -22.74
CA LEU A 240 25.71 -2.61 -23.17
C LEU A 240 26.22 -3.41 -24.34
N SER A 241 26.11 -2.87 -25.55
CA SER A 241 26.61 -3.50 -26.76
C SER A 241 28.09 -3.87 -26.66
N GLU A 242 28.80 -3.23 -25.74
CA GLU A 242 30.20 -3.51 -25.39
C GLU A 242 30.37 -3.50 -23.87
N PRO A 243 30.16 -4.64 -23.21
CA PRO A 243 30.46 -4.76 -21.78
C PRO A 243 31.99 -4.60 -21.59
N LYS A 244 32.38 -3.69 -20.70
CA LYS A 244 33.78 -3.55 -20.29
C LYS A 244 34.20 -4.76 -19.46
N ILE A 245 34.61 -5.81 -20.15
CA ILE A 245 35.11 -7.04 -19.52
C ILE A 245 36.57 -6.79 -19.10
N PRO A 246 36.97 -7.13 -17.86
CA PRO A 246 38.34 -6.98 -17.43
C PRO A 246 39.30 -7.73 -18.37
N GLU A 247 40.44 -7.10 -18.73
CA GLU A 247 41.41 -7.60 -19.71
C GLU A 247 41.87 -9.05 -19.44
N LYS A 248 41.97 -9.44 -18.18
CA LYS A 248 42.33 -10.82 -17.78
C LYS A 248 41.35 -11.89 -18.30
N TYR A 249 40.09 -11.54 -18.54
CA TYR A 249 39.10 -12.49 -19.09
C TYR A 249 39.32 -12.72 -20.58
N HIS A 250 39.83 -11.73 -21.35
CA HIS A 250 40.19 -11.90 -22.75
C HIS A 250 41.38 -12.84 -22.95
N GLN A 251 42.18 -13.07 -21.88
CA GLN A 251 43.26 -14.06 -21.92
C GLN A 251 42.79 -15.49 -21.86
N ILE A 252 41.53 -15.71 -21.36
CA ILE A 252 40.94 -17.05 -21.26
C ILE A 252 40.38 -17.48 -22.62
N ALA A 253 39.71 -16.55 -23.33
CA ALA A 253 39.18 -16.74 -24.67
C ALA A 253 39.22 -15.38 -25.43
N PRO A 254 40.17 -15.18 -26.34
CA PRO A 254 40.22 -13.97 -27.13
C PRO A 254 38.95 -13.83 -27.98
N LEU A 255 38.38 -12.60 -28.03
CA LEU A 255 37.23 -12.32 -28.90
C LEU A 255 37.72 -12.36 -30.35
N GLU A 256 37.26 -13.30 -31.14
CA GLU A 256 37.52 -13.34 -32.58
C GLU A 256 36.87 -12.11 -33.25
N GLY A 257 37.63 -11.29 -33.89
CA GLY A 257 37.13 -10.15 -34.67
C GLY A 257 37.17 -8.78 -34.01
N ALA A 258 37.79 -8.60 -32.85
CA ALA A 258 38.11 -7.27 -32.32
C ALA A 258 39.07 -6.57 -33.31
N LYS A 259 38.59 -5.58 -34.03
CA LYS A 259 39.44 -4.66 -34.83
C LYS A 259 40.35 -3.92 -33.87
N GLU A 260 41.67 -3.98 -34.10
CA GLU A 260 42.68 -3.15 -33.46
C GLU A 260 42.37 -1.64 -33.60
#